data_a77b73875c82d972404fd7c7bfabae26
#
_entry.id   a77b73875c82d972404fd7c7bfabae26
#
_cell.length_a   1.000
_cell.length_b   1.000
_cell.length_c   1.000
_cell.angle_alpha   90.00
_cell.angle_beta   90.00
_cell.angle_gamma   90.00
#
_symmetry.space_group_name_H-M   'P 1'
#
loop_
_entity.id
_entity.type
_entity.pdbx_description
1 polymer ?
#
loop_
_entity_poly.entity_id
_entity_poly.type
_entity_poly.pdbx_seq_one_letter_code
_entity_poly.pdbx_strand_id
1 'polypeptide(L)'
;MRKAVLAAVAILTVTLVNPSYGASTPPLVGHAAKAGGTVLDVPIPKELLSIPLTSAQGKSFTLGSLKGKTVVLTDFLALCNEICPMTSVNMREIGDAIAKAKLSNSIERLEVTVDPKRDTPTRLKAYQSLFNDSSWTVATGSAKGLASIWSWFGVYTQVVKPDDGVIDWMTGKPITYDMNHTDVIVIIGPDLHWRWLDLGAPAVSNPQSKNVVPSKLYTYLSSTGKSNLVKPEQPFWSTGAVYGALNEIFKIKIGK
;
A
#
# COMPACT_ATOMS: atom_id res chain seq x y z
N MET A 1 51.33 12.13 -7.18
CA MET A 1 50.66 12.42 -5.89
C MET A 1 49.18 12.68 -6.19
N ARG A 2 48.31 11.69 -5.96
CA ARG A 2 46.86 11.80 -6.19
C ARG A 2 46.20 12.20 -4.87
N LYS A 3 45.58 13.38 -4.83
CA LYS A 3 44.82 13.87 -3.66
C LYS A 3 43.48 13.17 -3.67
N ALA A 4 43.19 12.40 -2.63
CA ALA A 4 41.86 11.84 -2.37
C ALA A 4 40.97 12.94 -1.81
N VAL A 5 39.87 13.22 -2.47
CA VAL A 5 38.82 14.10 -1.97
C VAL A 5 37.81 13.23 -1.22
N LEU A 6 37.79 13.34 0.10
CA LEU A 6 36.74 12.78 0.94
C LEU A 6 35.47 13.63 0.77
N ALA A 7 34.45 13.06 0.14
CA ALA A 7 33.13 13.65 0.13
C ALA A 7 32.43 13.32 1.47
N ALA A 8 32.23 14.32 2.31
CA ALA A 8 31.41 14.20 3.50
C ALA A 8 29.93 14.16 3.09
N VAL A 9 29.28 13.01 3.30
CA VAL A 9 27.83 12.88 3.16
C VAL A 9 27.19 13.55 4.36
N ALA A 10 26.66 14.77 4.17
CA ALA A 10 25.84 15.43 5.18
C ALA A 10 24.46 14.78 5.19
N ILE A 11 24.15 14.07 6.26
CA ILE A 11 22.80 13.58 6.54
C ILE A 11 21.95 14.80 6.95
N LEU A 12 21.14 15.28 6.01
CA LEU A 12 20.19 16.35 6.28
C LEU A 12 18.95 15.75 6.96
N THR A 13 18.89 15.86 8.30
CA THR A 13 17.65 15.54 9.04
C THR A 13 16.66 16.68 8.82
N VAL A 14 15.75 16.49 7.85
CA VAL A 14 14.61 17.39 7.67
C VAL A 14 13.54 17.01 8.70
N THR A 15 13.48 17.74 9.81
CA THR A 15 12.35 17.68 10.74
C THR A 15 11.19 18.46 10.15
N LEU A 16 10.29 17.78 9.45
CA LEU A 16 8.99 18.35 9.07
C LEU A 16 8.09 18.38 10.31
N VAL A 17 7.95 19.55 10.90
CA VAL A 17 6.97 19.78 11.95
C VAL A 17 5.61 19.95 11.30
N ASN A 18 4.79 18.90 11.36
CA ASN A 18 3.39 18.96 10.93
C ASN A 18 2.51 19.21 12.16
N PRO A 19 1.63 20.22 12.17
CA PRO A 19 0.77 20.48 13.33
C PRO A 19 -0.36 19.44 13.41
N SER A 20 -0.41 18.72 14.54
CA SER A 20 -1.62 18.21 15.18
C SER A 20 -2.31 16.95 14.63
N TYR A 21 -1.59 15.84 14.44
CA TYR A 21 -2.19 14.51 14.61
C TYR A 21 -1.18 13.62 15.37
N GLY A 22 -1.56 13.19 16.57
CA GLY A 22 -0.68 12.77 17.64
C GLY A 22 0.01 11.40 17.54
N ALA A 23 0.42 10.94 16.38
CA ALA A 23 1.36 9.83 16.28
C ALA A 23 2.36 10.13 15.15
N SER A 24 3.57 10.50 15.53
CA SER A 24 4.68 10.64 14.57
C SER A 24 5.24 9.27 14.22
N THR A 25 5.69 9.11 12.97
CA THR A 25 6.47 7.95 12.55
C THR A 25 7.61 7.73 13.52
N PRO A 26 7.79 6.52 14.10
CA PRO A 26 8.89 6.24 15.01
C PRO A 26 10.22 6.30 14.25
N PRO A 27 11.35 6.53 14.94
CA PRO A 27 12.65 6.34 14.33
C PRO A 27 12.76 4.90 13.83
N LEU A 28 12.93 4.72 12.51
CA LEU A 28 13.04 3.41 11.91
C LEU A 28 14.49 2.91 12.06
N VAL A 29 14.68 1.95 12.96
CA VAL A 29 15.94 1.20 13.07
C VAL A 29 15.70 -0.15 12.41
N GLY A 30 16.37 -0.38 11.28
CA GLY A 30 16.19 -1.60 10.50
C GLY A 30 17.44 -1.91 9.66
N HIS A 31 17.36 -2.97 8.88
CA HIS A 31 18.38 -3.34 7.91
C HIS A 31 17.74 -3.69 6.57
N ALA A 32 18.51 -3.55 5.49
CA ALA A 32 18.04 -3.90 4.16
C ALA A 32 17.68 -5.39 4.09
N ALA A 33 16.49 -5.70 3.60
CA ALA A 33 16.09 -7.07 3.31
C ALA A 33 16.82 -7.60 2.07
N LYS A 34 17.06 -8.90 2.00
CA LYS A 34 17.78 -9.53 0.87
C LYS A 34 17.09 -9.36 -0.48
N ALA A 35 15.76 -9.31 -0.47
CA ALA A 35 14.96 -9.21 -1.69
C ALA A 35 14.41 -7.80 -1.97
N GLY A 36 14.80 -6.79 -1.18
CA GLY A 36 14.32 -5.41 -1.26
C GLY A 36 13.56 -4.95 -0.02
N GLY A 37 13.45 -3.65 0.14
CA GLY A 37 12.82 -3.02 1.30
C GLY A 37 13.66 -3.11 2.57
N THR A 38 13.05 -2.78 3.70
CA THR A 38 13.70 -2.69 5.01
C THR A 38 13.00 -3.57 6.04
N VAL A 39 13.74 -4.47 6.67
CA VAL A 39 13.29 -5.25 7.83
C VAL A 39 13.44 -4.41 9.09
N LEU A 40 12.43 -4.43 9.94
CA LEU A 40 12.39 -3.71 11.21
C LEU A 40 11.60 -4.50 12.26
N ASP A 41 11.54 -3.98 13.47
CA ASP A 41 10.76 -4.57 14.58
C ASP A 41 10.22 -3.44 15.45
N VAL A 42 9.07 -2.88 15.07
CA VAL A 42 8.47 -1.73 15.74
C VAL A 42 7.07 -2.08 16.21
N PRO A 43 6.77 -2.06 17.51
CA PRO A 43 5.43 -2.31 18.03
C PRO A 43 4.48 -1.21 17.56
N ILE A 44 3.32 -1.59 17.03
CA ILE A 44 2.28 -0.64 16.64
C ILE A 44 1.55 -0.17 17.91
N PRO A 45 1.40 1.16 18.13
CA PRO A 45 0.70 1.71 19.30
C PRO A 45 -0.73 1.18 19.42
N LYS A 46 -1.17 0.92 20.65
CA LYS A 46 -2.53 0.39 20.94
C LYS A 46 -3.62 1.31 20.41
N GLU A 47 -3.39 2.61 20.45
CA GLU A 47 -4.29 3.65 19.96
C GLU A 47 -4.56 3.48 18.45
N LEU A 48 -3.53 3.16 17.67
CA LEU A 48 -3.67 2.89 16.24
C LEU A 48 -4.31 1.52 15.96
N LEU A 49 -3.94 0.52 16.76
CA LEU A 49 -4.51 -0.83 16.65
C LEU A 49 -6.01 -0.87 16.95
N SER A 50 -6.56 0.10 17.69
CA SER A 50 -7.97 0.20 18.05
C SER A 50 -8.81 1.07 17.12
N ILE A 51 -8.21 1.73 16.12
CA ILE A 51 -8.95 2.58 15.18
C ILE A 51 -9.91 1.72 14.36
N PRO A 52 -11.23 2.05 14.34
CA PRO A 52 -12.20 1.32 13.55
C PRO A 52 -11.97 1.51 12.04
N LEU A 53 -11.94 0.39 11.32
CA LEU A 53 -11.95 0.29 9.87
C LEU A 53 -13.25 -0.36 9.42
N THR A 54 -13.67 -0.07 8.19
CA THR A 54 -14.86 -0.67 7.58
C THR A 54 -14.49 -1.28 6.24
N SER A 55 -14.70 -2.58 6.08
CA SER A 55 -14.41 -3.27 4.84
C SER A 55 -15.38 -2.88 3.72
N ALA A 56 -15.03 -3.21 2.48
CA ALA A 56 -15.89 -3.08 1.31
C ALA A 56 -17.26 -3.79 1.47
N GLN A 57 -17.34 -4.80 2.35
CA GLN A 57 -18.57 -5.53 2.68
C GLN A 57 -19.34 -4.89 3.84
N GLY A 58 -18.89 -3.73 4.35
CA GLY A 58 -19.52 -3.01 5.47
C GLY A 58 -19.21 -3.60 6.85
N LYS A 59 -18.29 -4.56 6.94
CA LYS A 59 -17.89 -5.18 8.21
C LYS A 59 -16.89 -4.29 8.95
N SER A 60 -17.16 -3.98 10.22
CA SER A 60 -16.22 -3.26 11.08
C SER A 60 -15.15 -4.18 11.63
N PHE A 61 -13.92 -3.70 11.69
CA PHE A 61 -12.76 -4.38 12.29
C PHE A 61 -11.70 -3.35 12.68
N THR A 62 -10.58 -3.79 13.26
CA THR A 62 -9.42 -2.96 13.59
C THR A 62 -8.14 -3.70 13.20
N LEU A 63 -7.00 -2.99 13.09
CA LEU A 63 -5.71 -3.67 12.92
C LEU A 63 -5.44 -4.63 14.07
N GLY A 64 -5.81 -4.26 15.30
CA GLY A 64 -5.66 -5.11 16.49
C GLY A 64 -6.45 -6.43 16.43
N SER A 65 -7.59 -6.45 15.72
CA SER A 65 -8.39 -7.67 15.53
C SER A 65 -7.74 -8.71 14.61
N LEU A 66 -6.66 -8.32 13.91
CA LEU A 66 -5.88 -9.19 13.03
C LEU A 66 -4.71 -9.89 13.77
N LYS A 67 -4.60 -9.72 15.10
CA LYS A 67 -3.60 -10.41 15.92
C LYS A 67 -3.60 -11.91 15.64
N GLY A 68 -2.43 -12.48 15.50
CA GLY A 68 -2.23 -13.89 15.14
C GLY A 68 -2.08 -14.14 13.64
N LYS A 69 -2.37 -13.14 12.79
CA LYS A 69 -2.11 -13.19 11.34
C LYS A 69 -0.91 -12.31 10.97
N THR A 70 -0.19 -12.71 9.97
CA THR A 70 0.70 -11.79 9.23
C THR A 70 -0.17 -10.95 8.29
N VAL A 71 0.02 -9.63 8.27
CA VAL A 71 -0.75 -8.73 7.40
C VAL A 71 0.17 -8.08 6.38
N VAL A 72 -0.16 -8.23 5.10
CA VAL A 72 0.43 -7.44 4.01
C VAL A 72 -0.51 -6.26 3.79
N LEU A 73 -0.07 -5.06 4.18
CA LEU A 73 -0.86 -3.83 4.17
C LEU A 73 -0.28 -2.84 3.17
N THR A 74 -1.15 -2.19 2.40
CA THR A 74 -0.76 -1.08 1.52
C THR A 74 -1.85 0.00 1.52
N ASP A 75 -1.43 1.23 1.23
CA ASP A 75 -2.33 2.33 0.96
C ASP A 75 -2.78 2.33 -0.50
N PHE A 76 -3.91 2.95 -0.77
CA PHE A 76 -4.45 3.14 -2.11
C PHE A 76 -5.59 4.17 -2.12
N LEU A 77 -6.09 4.50 -3.30
CA LEU A 77 -7.43 5.09 -3.48
C LEU A 77 -8.08 4.57 -4.77
N ALA A 78 -9.40 4.36 -4.72
CA ALA A 78 -10.14 3.76 -5.84
C ALA A 78 -10.24 4.65 -7.09
N LEU A 79 -9.96 5.95 -6.97
CA LEU A 79 -9.92 6.91 -8.07
C LEU A 79 -8.51 7.27 -8.53
N CYS A 80 -7.49 6.54 -8.10
CA CYS A 80 -6.14 6.67 -8.67
C CYS A 80 -6.12 6.11 -10.10
N ASN A 81 -5.59 6.90 -11.03
CA ASN A 81 -5.45 6.50 -12.43
C ASN A 81 -3.99 6.27 -12.85
N GLU A 82 -3.07 6.12 -11.88
CA GLU A 82 -1.64 5.98 -12.16
C GLU A 82 -1.02 4.70 -11.58
N ILE A 83 -1.15 4.46 -10.28
CA ILE A 83 -0.39 3.42 -9.57
C ILE A 83 -1.31 2.40 -8.88
N CYS A 84 -2.37 2.83 -8.19
CA CYS A 84 -3.18 1.94 -7.36
C CYS A 84 -3.80 0.73 -8.09
N PRO A 85 -4.21 0.82 -9.39
CA PRO A 85 -4.63 -0.38 -10.10
C PRO A 85 -3.55 -1.47 -10.18
N MET A 86 -2.26 -1.09 -10.29
CA MET A 86 -1.13 -2.01 -10.27
C MET A 86 -0.84 -2.54 -8.86
N THR A 87 -1.03 -1.72 -7.82
CA THR A 87 -0.97 -2.16 -6.42
C THR A 87 -1.95 -3.31 -6.20
N SER A 88 -3.21 -3.14 -6.61
CA SER A 88 -4.23 -4.19 -6.47
C SER A 88 -3.96 -5.42 -7.35
N VAL A 89 -3.32 -5.26 -8.53
CA VAL A 89 -2.82 -6.40 -9.33
C VAL A 89 -1.80 -7.21 -8.53
N ASN A 90 -0.82 -6.55 -7.91
CA ASN A 90 0.18 -7.21 -7.09
C ASN A 90 -0.44 -7.85 -5.83
N MET A 91 -1.41 -7.18 -5.20
CA MET A 91 -2.14 -7.76 -4.06
C MET A 91 -2.92 -9.03 -4.46
N ARG A 92 -3.48 -9.10 -5.67
CA ARG A 92 -4.08 -10.33 -6.21
C ARG A 92 -3.02 -11.41 -6.43
N GLU A 93 -1.88 -11.08 -7.07
CA GLU A 93 -0.78 -12.03 -7.29
C GLU A 93 -0.23 -12.59 -5.96
N ILE A 94 -0.06 -11.75 -4.95
CA ILE A 94 0.31 -12.17 -3.59
C ILE A 94 -0.73 -13.15 -3.05
N GLY A 95 -2.02 -12.91 -3.29
CA GLY A 95 -3.10 -13.80 -2.88
C GLY A 95 -3.04 -15.18 -3.53
N ASP A 96 -2.77 -15.23 -4.83
CA ASP A 96 -2.62 -16.49 -5.55
C ASP A 96 -1.46 -17.32 -4.98
N ALA A 97 -0.34 -16.65 -4.66
CA ALA A 97 0.81 -17.30 -4.03
C ALA A 97 0.49 -17.79 -2.59
N ILE A 98 -0.24 -16.99 -1.79
CA ILE A 98 -0.72 -17.36 -0.45
C ILE A 98 -1.62 -18.59 -0.53
N ALA A 99 -2.58 -18.61 -1.47
CA ALA A 99 -3.51 -19.72 -1.65
C ALA A 99 -2.77 -20.99 -2.09
N LYS A 100 -1.84 -20.89 -3.06
CA LYS A 100 -0.98 -21.99 -3.49
C LYS A 100 -0.15 -22.58 -2.35
N ALA A 101 0.33 -21.74 -1.45
CA ALA A 101 1.07 -22.13 -0.25
C ALA A 101 0.18 -22.63 0.90
N LYS A 102 -1.16 -22.60 0.77
CA LYS A 102 -2.16 -22.97 1.79
C LYS A 102 -2.06 -22.10 3.06
N LEU A 103 -1.75 -20.81 2.90
CA LEU A 103 -1.52 -19.84 3.98
C LEU A 103 -2.66 -18.83 4.15
N SER A 104 -3.80 -19.01 3.48
CA SER A 104 -4.92 -18.05 3.49
C SER A 104 -5.52 -17.78 4.87
N ASN A 105 -5.35 -18.68 5.83
CA ASN A 105 -5.80 -18.47 7.21
C ASN A 105 -4.77 -17.71 8.06
N SER A 106 -3.51 -17.67 7.63
CA SER A 106 -2.37 -17.12 8.38
C SER A 106 -1.89 -15.77 7.88
N ILE A 107 -2.18 -15.45 6.61
CA ILE A 107 -1.76 -14.19 5.98
C ILE A 107 -3.00 -13.46 5.46
N GLU A 108 -3.18 -12.24 5.93
CA GLU A 108 -4.21 -11.30 5.46
C GLU A 108 -3.60 -10.31 4.47
N ARG A 109 -4.31 -9.98 3.41
CA ARG A 109 -3.99 -8.88 2.49
C ARG A 109 -4.97 -7.74 2.74
N LEU A 110 -4.47 -6.57 2.97
CA LEU A 110 -5.27 -5.41 3.35
C LEU A 110 -4.88 -4.17 2.54
N GLU A 111 -5.80 -3.64 1.78
CA GLU A 111 -5.70 -2.31 1.18
C GLU A 111 -6.58 -1.34 1.97
N VAL A 112 -5.99 -0.24 2.45
CA VAL A 112 -6.73 0.78 3.21
C VAL A 112 -6.61 2.12 2.50
N THR A 113 -7.76 2.73 2.21
CA THR A 113 -7.78 3.99 1.44
C THR A 113 -7.12 5.16 2.17
N VAL A 114 -6.53 6.06 1.39
CA VAL A 114 -6.11 7.40 1.85
C VAL A 114 -7.20 8.46 1.63
N ASP A 115 -8.29 8.12 0.93
CA ASP A 115 -9.38 9.05 0.60
C ASP A 115 -10.76 8.56 1.10
N PRO A 116 -10.99 8.52 2.40
CA PRO A 116 -12.26 8.01 2.96
C PRO A 116 -13.49 8.83 2.55
N LYS A 117 -13.30 10.05 2.05
CA LYS A 117 -14.41 10.91 1.61
C LYS A 117 -15.07 10.36 0.36
N ARG A 118 -14.30 9.85 -0.60
CA ARG A 118 -14.81 9.26 -1.85
C ARG A 118 -14.90 7.74 -1.78
N ASP A 119 -14.02 7.09 -1.04
CA ASP A 119 -13.91 5.65 -0.95
C ASP A 119 -14.84 5.09 0.14
N THR A 120 -16.13 5.17 -0.15
CA THR A 120 -17.18 4.54 0.67
C THR A 120 -17.13 3.01 0.50
N PRO A 121 -17.69 2.21 1.45
CA PRO A 121 -17.79 0.75 1.29
C PRO A 121 -18.41 0.33 -0.05
N THR A 122 -19.39 1.07 -0.55
CA THR A 122 -20.02 0.82 -1.86
C THR A 122 -19.02 0.98 -3.01
N ARG A 123 -18.21 2.03 -3.02
CA ARG A 123 -17.16 2.25 -4.03
C ARG A 123 -16.08 1.18 -3.93
N LEU A 124 -15.62 0.90 -2.72
CA LEU A 124 -14.60 -0.13 -2.47
C LEU A 124 -15.05 -1.51 -2.94
N LYS A 125 -16.32 -1.87 -2.70
CA LYS A 125 -16.91 -3.11 -3.19
C LYS A 125 -16.95 -3.16 -4.72
N ALA A 126 -17.34 -2.05 -5.36
CA ALA A 126 -17.35 -1.94 -6.82
C ALA A 126 -15.92 -2.05 -7.41
N TYR A 127 -14.93 -1.39 -6.78
CA TYR A 127 -13.53 -1.47 -7.16
C TYR A 127 -13.00 -2.91 -7.03
N GLN A 128 -13.14 -3.54 -5.87
CA GLN A 128 -12.69 -4.90 -5.61
C GLN A 128 -13.30 -5.90 -6.61
N SER A 129 -14.59 -5.74 -6.93
CA SER A 129 -15.28 -6.64 -7.87
C SER A 129 -14.69 -6.66 -9.28
N LEU A 130 -13.98 -5.59 -9.70
CA LEU A 130 -13.34 -5.54 -11.01
C LEU A 130 -12.19 -6.55 -11.13
N PHE A 131 -11.58 -6.94 -10.01
CA PHE A 131 -10.47 -7.89 -9.98
C PHE A 131 -10.92 -9.37 -9.91
N ASN A 132 -12.24 -9.62 -9.76
CA ASN A 132 -12.80 -10.97 -9.57
C ASN A 132 -12.13 -11.76 -8.42
N ASP A 133 -11.65 -11.06 -7.41
CA ASP A 133 -11.05 -11.63 -6.20
C ASP A 133 -11.64 -10.93 -4.97
N SER A 134 -12.31 -11.68 -4.12
CA SER A 134 -12.88 -11.18 -2.86
C SER A 134 -12.07 -11.64 -1.64
N SER A 135 -10.91 -12.27 -1.86
CA SER A 135 -10.13 -12.89 -0.79
C SER A 135 -9.19 -11.92 -0.08
N TRP A 136 -9.06 -10.66 -0.56
CA TRP A 136 -8.36 -9.64 0.22
C TRP A 136 -9.34 -8.60 0.77
N THR A 137 -8.95 -7.96 1.87
CA THR A 137 -9.76 -6.92 2.49
C THR A 137 -9.41 -5.55 1.91
N VAL A 138 -10.41 -4.86 1.37
CA VAL A 138 -10.33 -3.46 0.97
C VAL A 138 -11.13 -2.66 1.96
N ALA A 139 -10.56 -1.61 2.55
CA ALA A 139 -11.17 -0.93 3.70
C ALA A 139 -11.06 0.59 3.65
N THR A 140 -11.98 1.21 4.36
CA THR A 140 -12.05 2.64 4.66
C THR A 140 -12.20 2.85 6.16
N GLY A 141 -12.31 4.10 6.60
CA GLY A 141 -12.51 4.46 8.00
C GLY A 141 -12.82 5.95 8.16
N SER A 142 -12.78 6.45 9.39
CA SER A 142 -12.90 7.89 9.59
C SER A 142 -11.66 8.63 9.06
N ALA A 143 -11.83 9.83 8.50
CA ALA A 143 -10.72 10.62 7.98
C ALA A 143 -9.61 10.84 9.02
N LYS A 144 -9.99 11.15 10.27
CA LYS A 144 -9.05 11.30 11.38
C LYS A 144 -8.30 10.00 11.69
N GLY A 145 -9.02 8.88 11.75
CA GLY A 145 -8.44 7.57 12.04
C GLY A 145 -7.43 7.14 10.97
N LEU A 146 -7.81 7.26 9.70
CA LEU A 146 -6.92 6.91 8.58
C LEU A 146 -5.71 7.84 8.50
N ALA A 147 -5.88 9.14 8.73
CA ALA A 147 -4.77 10.08 8.80
C ALA A 147 -3.77 9.69 9.91
N SER A 148 -4.25 9.24 11.09
CA SER A 148 -3.37 8.77 12.17
C SER A 148 -2.63 7.49 11.79
N ILE A 149 -3.31 6.50 11.19
CA ILE A 149 -2.68 5.25 10.74
C ILE A 149 -1.60 5.57 9.71
N TRP A 150 -1.94 6.29 8.64
CA TRP A 150 -1.04 6.54 7.52
C TRP A 150 0.13 7.45 7.89
N SER A 151 -0.11 8.50 8.70
CA SER A 151 0.98 9.34 9.22
C SER A 151 1.99 8.53 10.03
N TRP A 152 1.54 7.56 10.81
CA TRP A 152 2.44 6.70 11.60
C TRP A 152 3.26 5.76 10.71
N PHE A 153 2.70 5.23 9.63
CA PHE A 153 3.43 4.45 8.62
C PHE A 153 4.27 5.31 7.66
N GLY A 154 4.30 6.65 7.84
CA GLY A 154 5.08 7.57 7.02
C GLY A 154 4.43 7.92 5.69
N VAL A 155 3.16 7.62 5.50
CA VAL A 155 2.42 8.01 4.30
C VAL A 155 2.00 9.47 4.39
N TYR A 156 2.55 10.28 3.51
CA TYR A 156 2.12 11.66 3.29
C TYR A 156 0.91 11.66 2.35
N THR A 157 -0.04 12.56 2.60
CA THR A 157 -1.20 12.75 1.74
C THR A 157 -1.45 14.23 1.48
N GLN A 158 -1.80 14.59 0.24
CA GLN A 158 -2.12 15.96 -0.15
C GLN A 158 -3.26 15.98 -1.16
N VAL A 159 -4.28 16.80 -0.87
CA VAL A 159 -5.33 17.11 -1.85
C VAL A 159 -4.76 18.04 -2.91
N VAL A 160 -4.94 17.70 -4.17
CA VAL A 160 -4.48 18.47 -5.32
C VAL A 160 -5.61 18.70 -6.32
N LYS A 161 -5.41 19.65 -7.26
CA LYS A 161 -6.31 19.79 -8.41
C LYS A 161 -6.16 18.56 -9.31
N PRO A 162 -7.25 17.95 -9.79
CA PRO A 162 -7.16 16.86 -10.76
C PRO A 162 -6.68 17.39 -12.11
N ASP A 163 -6.12 16.49 -12.91
CA ASP A 163 -5.87 16.77 -14.32
C ASP A 163 -7.17 17.08 -15.07
N ASP A 164 -7.08 17.88 -16.11
CA ASP A 164 -8.25 18.27 -16.90
C ASP A 164 -8.85 17.05 -17.60
N GLY A 165 -10.17 16.92 -17.54
CA GLY A 165 -10.92 15.86 -18.20
C GLY A 165 -10.94 14.52 -17.48
N VAL A 166 -10.34 14.39 -16.29
CA VAL A 166 -10.43 13.14 -15.50
C VAL A 166 -11.84 12.97 -14.96
N ILE A 167 -12.41 11.81 -15.26
CA ILE A 167 -13.76 11.43 -14.81
C ILE A 167 -13.70 10.25 -13.83
N ASP A 168 -14.63 10.20 -12.91
CA ASP A 168 -14.82 9.07 -12.01
C ASP A 168 -15.26 7.83 -12.82
N TRP A 169 -14.46 6.77 -12.81
CA TRP A 169 -14.72 5.53 -13.56
C TRP A 169 -16.03 4.83 -13.15
N MET A 170 -16.54 5.11 -11.95
CA MET A 170 -17.78 4.50 -11.44
C MET A 170 -19.02 5.32 -11.83
N THR A 171 -18.93 6.64 -11.73
CA THR A 171 -20.10 7.53 -11.90
C THR A 171 -20.14 8.23 -13.25
N GLY A 172 -19.03 8.28 -14.00
CA GLY A 172 -18.90 9.03 -15.24
C GLY A 172 -18.87 10.56 -15.07
N LYS A 173 -18.83 11.06 -13.82
CA LYS A 173 -18.77 12.50 -13.54
C LYS A 173 -17.33 12.98 -13.41
N PRO A 174 -17.06 14.27 -13.73
CA PRO A 174 -15.75 14.86 -13.45
C PRO A 174 -15.38 14.73 -11.98
N ILE A 175 -14.12 14.39 -11.67
CA ILE A 175 -13.62 14.45 -10.30
C ILE A 175 -13.33 15.91 -9.92
N THR A 176 -13.55 16.26 -8.66
CA THR A 176 -13.43 17.65 -8.17
C THR A 176 -12.12 17.92 -7.45
N TYR A 177 -11.39 16.88 -7.08
CA TYR A 177 -10.05 16.92 -6.50
C TYR A 177 -9.34 15.60 -6.75
N ASP A 178 -8.01 15.59 -6.59
CA ASP A 178 -7.20 14.39 -6.58
C ASP A 178 -6.34 14.33 -5.33
N MET A 179 -5.63 13.22 -5.12
CA MET A 179 -4.82 12.97 -3.95
C MET A 179 -3.42 12.50 -4.37
N ASN A 180 -2.41 13.28 -4.00
CA ASN A 180 -1.04 12.77 -3.97
C ASN A 180 -0.79 12.08 -2.63
N HIS A 181 -0.13 10.94 -2.65
CA HIS A 181 0.28 10.22 -1.44
C HIS A 181 1.60 9.47 -1.67
N THR A 182 2.27 9.16 -0.57
CA THR A 182 3.42 8.24 -0.61
C THR A 182 2.89 6.82 -0.75
N ASP A 183 3.39 6.09 -1.74
CA ASP A 183 3.04 4.67 -1.91
C ASP A 183 3.93 3.82 -1.01
N VAL A 184 3.31 2.99 -0.17
CA VAL A 184 4.01 2.10 0.76
C VAL A 184 3.37 0.72 0.77
N ILE A 185 4.21 -0.30 0.88
CA ILE A 185 3.77 -1.64 1.25
C ILE A 185 4.49 -2.06 2.52
N VAL A 186 3.74 -2.58 3.48
CA VAL A 186 4.27 -2.99 4.78
C VAL A 186 3.86 -4.41 5.14
N ILE A 187 4.65 -5.07 5.97
CA ILE A 187 4.28 -6.34 6.60
C ILE A 187 4.18 -6.12 8.11
N ILE A 188 3.03 -6.49 8.67
CA ILE A 188 2.79 -6.52 10.11
C ILE A 188 2.82 -7.99 10.53
N GLY A 189 3.58 -8.28 11.59
CA GLY A 189 3.68 -9.63 12.16
C GLY A 189 2.43 -10.04 12.96
N PRO A 190 2.29 -11.33 13.27
CA PRO A 190 1.16 -11.85 14.07
C PRO A 190 1.11 -11.30 15.50
N ASP A 191 2.18 -10.71 15.97
CA ASP A 191 2.32 -10.00 17.24
C ASP A 191 1.96 -8.50 17.17
N LEU A 192 1.51 -8.02 15.97
CA LEU A 192 1.17 -6.63 15.67
C LEU A 192 2.38 -5.69 15.71
N HIS A 193 3.56 -6.20 15.39
CA HIS A 193 4.73 -5.37 15.12
C HIS A 193 4.87 -5.09 13.62
N TRP A 194 5.27 -3.88 13.27
CA TRP A 194 5.70 -3.53 11.92
C TRP A 194 7.06 -4.18 11.63
N ARG A 195 7.08 -5.11 10.68
CA ARG A 195 8.21 -6.01 10.43
C ARG A 195 8.99 -5.70 9.17
N TRP A 196 8.36 -5.07 8.20
CA TRP A 196 9.00 -4.75 6.93
C TRP A 196 8.24 -3.63 6.22
N LEU A 197 8.97 -2.85 5.42
CA LEU A 197 8.40 -1.89 4.47
C LEU A 197 9.20 -1.85 3.18
N ASP A 198 8.53 -1.49 2.10
CA ASP A 198 9.10 -0.99 0.86
C ASP A 198 8.27 0.20 0.33
N LEU A 199 8.87 1.02 -0.51
CA LEU A 199 8.32 2.28 -0.95
C LEU A 199 8.24 2.36 -2.48
N GLY A 200 7.31 3.17 -2.97
CA GLY A 200 7.23 3.55 -4.37
C GLY A 200 6.27 2.72 -5.21
N ALA A 201 6.38 2.84 -6.51
CA ALA A 201 5.46 2.25 -7.47
C ALA A 201 5.47 0.71 -7.45
N PRO A 202 4.32 0.04 -7.59
CA PRO A 202 4.27 -1.42 -7.73
C PRO A 202 4.78 -1.87 -9.09
N ALA A 203 5.79 -2.76 -9.12
CA ALA A 203 6.23 -3.41 -10.35
C ALA A 203 5.39 -4.66 -10.61
N VAL A 204 4.63 -4.66 -11.71
CA VAL A 204 3.79 -5.81 -12.11
C VAL A 204 4.65 -6.87 -12.78
N SER A 205 4.53 -8.13 -12.34
CA SER A 205 5.37 -9.24 -12.81
C SER A 205 5.21 -9.55 -14.30
N ASN A 206 3.98 -9.44 -14.84
CA ASN A 206 3.65 -9.73 -16.24
C ASN A 206 2.80 -8.62 -16.85
N PRO A 207 3.37 -7.40 -17.07
CA PRO A 207 2.58 -6.24 -17.51
C PRO A 207 1.96 -6.41 -18.90
N GLN A 208 2.49 -7.32 -19.73
CA GLN A 208 1.97 -7.62 -21.08
C GLN A 208 0.83 -8.66 -21.08
N SER A 209 0.51 -9.26 -19.93
CA SER A 209 -0.59 -10.22 -19.83
C SER A 209 -1.92 -9.56 -20.15
N LYS A 210 -2.73 -10.23 -20.97
CA LYS A 210 -4.07 -9.74 -21.32
C LYS A 210 -4.91 -9.55 -20.05
N ASN A 211 -5.48 -8.34 -19.91
CA ASN A 211 -6.32 -7.99 -18.77
C ASN A 211 -5.61 -8.10 -17.40
N VAL A 212 -4.29 -7.90 -17.35
CA VAL A 212 -3.56 -7.86 -16.07
C VAL A 212 -4.17 -6.80 -15.14
N VAL A 213 -4.44 -5.59 -15.66
CA VAL A 213 -5.33 -4.61 -15.04
C VAL A 213 -6.74 -4.81 -15.61
N PRO A 214 -7.80 -4.83 -14.78
CA PRO A 214 -9.18 -4.92 -15.25
C PRO A 214 -9.48 -3.88 -16.34
N SER A 215 -10.17 -4.26 -17.42
CA SER A 215 -10.35 -3.43 -18.61
C SER A 215 -10.93 -2.05 -18.31
N LYS A 216 -11.85 -1.94 -17.36
CA LYS A 216 -12.44 -0.68 -16.91
C LYS A 216 -11.40 0.24 -16.27
N LEU A 217 -10.53 -0.29 -15.43
CA LEU A 217 -9.44 0.48 -14.81
C LEU A 217 -8.33 0.77 -15.83
N TYR A 218 -8.02 -0.16 -16.73
CA TYR A 218 -7.05 0.09 -17.80
C TYR A 218 -7.47 1.26 -18.69
N THR A 219 -8.76 1.36 -19.03
CA THR A 219 -9.31 2.50 -19.79
C THR A 219 -9.23 3.80 -18.97
N TYR A 220 -9.33 3.71 -17.67
CA TYR A 220 -9.24 4.84 -16.75
C TYR A 220 -7.80 5.33 -16.52
N LEU A 221 -6.78 4.46 -16.71
CA LEU A 221 -5.38 4.85 -16.55
C LEU A 221 -5.02 6.07 -17.42
N SER A 222 -4.32 7.02 -16.81
CA SER A 222 -3.66 8.12 -17.49
C SER A 222 -2.53 7.60 -18.40
N SER A 223 -1.89 8.49 -19.16
CA SER A 223 -0.67 8.16 -19.92
C SER A 223 0.46 7.73 -18.98
N THR A 224 0.62 8.41 -17.83
CA THR A 224 1.58 8.07 -16.78
C THR A 224 1.26 6.68 -16.19
N GLY A 225 0.00 6.41 -15.88
CA GLY A 225 -0.43 5.10 -15.38
C GLY A 225 -0.15 3.95 -16.35
N LYS A 226 -0.36 4.16 -17.65
CA LYS A 226 0.00 3.17 -18.68
C LYS A 226 1.51 2.98 -18.81
N SER A 227 2.29 4.04 -18.63
CA SER A 227 3.75 3.97 -18.58
C SER A 227 4.21 3.18 -17.35
N ASN A 228 3.68 3.48 -16.17
CA ASN A 228 4.00 2.82 -14.91
C ASN A 228 3.68 1.32 -14.93
N LEU A 229 2.63 0.90 -15.62
CA LEU A 229 2.31 -0.52 -15.78
C LEU A 229 3.45 -1.31 -16.44
N VAL A 230 4.14 -0.71 -17.42
CA VAL A 230 5.19 -1.38 -18.20
C VAL A 230 6.58 -1.12 -17.60
N LYS A 231 6.80 0.08 -17.10
CA LYS A 231 8.06 0.55 -16.53
C LYS A 231 7.76 1.45 -15.32
N PRO A 232 7.64 0.88 -14.13
CA PRO A 232 7.35 1.64 -12.92
C PRO A 232 8.44 2.68 -12.64
N GLU A 233 8.03 3.82 -12.09
CA GLU A 233 8.97 4.86 -11.62
C GLU A 233 9.76 4.36 -10.41
N GLN A 234 10.95 4.90 -10.25
CA GLN A 234 11.82 4.62 -9.09
C GLN A 234 11.50 5.57 -7.91
N PRO A 235 11.52 5.08 -6.67
CA PRO A 235 11.70 3.67 -6.29
C PRO A 235 10.48 2.81 -6.64
N PHE A 236 10.67 1.49 -6.73
CA PHE A 236 9.55 0.56 -6.91
C PHE A 236 9.71 -0.69 -6.03
N TRP A 237 8.59 -1.32 -5.69
CA TRP A 237 8.52 -2.61 -5.01
C TRP A 237 7.94 -3.69 -5.93
N SER A 238 8.14 -4.95 -5.59
CA SER A 238 7.61 -6.09 -6.35
C SER A 238 7.03 -7.17 -5.43
N THR A 239 6.19 -8.04 -5.98
CA THR A 239 5.69 -9.23 -5.26
C THR A 239 6.84 -10.12 -4.79
N GLY A 240 7.94 -10.18 -5.56
CA GLY A 240 9.17 -10.89 -5.18
C GLY A 240 9.84 -10.33 -3.90
N ALA A 241 9.82 -9.01 -3.70
CA ALA A 241 10.33 -8.38 -2.47
C ALA A 241 9.45 -8.77 -1.27
N VAL A 242 8.12 -8.76 -1.43
CA VAL A 242 7.17 -9.20 -0.38
C VAL A 242 7.40 -10.68 -0.02
N TYR A 243 7.54 -11.56 -1.02
CA TYR A 243 7.82 -12.99 -0.77
C TYR A 243 9.16 -13.20 -0.07
N GLY A 244 10.18 -12.44 -0.49
CA GLY A 244 11.49 -12.46 0.15
C GLY A 244 11.44 -12.05 1.61
N ALA A 245 10.71 -10.97 1.92
CA ALA A 245 10.52 -10.50 3.28
C ALA A 245 9.76 -11.52 4.15
N LEU A 246 8.65 -12.09 3.65
CA LEU A 246 7.89 -13.14 4.34
C LEU A 246 8.77 -14.36 4.64
N ASN A 247 9.62 -14.76 3.66
CA ASN A 247 10.53 -15.87 3.85
C ASN A 247 11.65 -15.53 4.85
N GLU A 248 12.23 -14.34 4.76
CA GLU A 248 13.35 -13.92 5.62
C GLU A 248 12.91 -13.79 7.09
N ILE A 249 11.76 -13.11 7.33
CA ILE A 249 11.28 -12.77 8.69
C ILE A 249 10.58 -13.95 9.35
N PHE A 250 9.65 -14.61 8.64
CA PHE A 250 8.76 -15.62 9.22
C PHE A 250 9.06 -17.04 8.77
N LYS A 251 10.10 -17.25 7.94
CA LYS A 251 10.45 -18.54 7.35
C LYS A 251 9.32 -19.16 6.51
N ILE A 252 8.46 -18.31 5.97
CA ILE A 252 7.34 -18.70 5.13
C ILE A 252 7.84 -18.94 3.70
N LYS A 253 7.66 -20.14 3.18
CA LYS A 253 8.01 -20.48 1.78
C LYS A 253 6.85 -20.15 0.85
N ILE A 254 6.96 -19.02 0.15
CA ILE A 254 5.93 -18.50 -0.76
C ILE A 254 6.59 -17.99 -2.04
N GLY A 255 5.85 -17.94 -3.16
CA GLY A 255 6.34 -17.33 -4.40
C GLY A 255 7.32 -18.20 -5.20
N LYS A 256 7.31 -19.52 -5.03
CA LYS A 256 8.09 -20.49 -5.83
C LYS A 256 7.24 -21.16 -6.88
#